data_e0fd0bc5808414907bf4a4831ebcf922
#
_entry.id   e0fd0bc5808414907bf4a4831ebcf922
#
_cell.length_a   1.000
_cell.length_b   1.000
_cell.length_c   1.000
_cell.angle_alpha   90.00
_cell.angle_beta   90.00
_cell.angle_gamma   90.00
#
_symmetry.space_group_name_H-M   'P 1'
#
loop_
_entity.id
_entity.type
_entity.pdbx_description
1 polymer ?
#
loop_
_entity_poly.entity_id
_entity_poly.type
_entity_poly.pdbx_seq_one_letter_code
_entity_poly.pdbx_strand_id
1 'polypeptide(L)'
;VETLEGYALETQQRTVSIDYGKTYTEEFTNKRLTSLIIKKIDEYSGEPLSGVQFLVEKQNGEYIGEYTTDSTGTINVSTLEPNWYIVRELKTKDGYILDETPKTVEVKKSVPTVVTFTNKPLSGIKIIKTDSETGEPLEGVEFSISKMTGEKIGSLQTDKEGMIYVPNLEDGYYTVTETEGLEGYHWNQEPKTVEVKSGKQTIVEVENEPYARLV
;
A
#
# COMPACT_ATOMS: atom_id res chain seq x y z
N VAL A 1 -41.03 5.83 -2.78
CA VAL A 1 -40.68 6.20 -4.17
C VAL A 1 -39.40 5.46 -4.53
N GLU A 2 -39.39 4.71 -5.62
CA GLU A 2 -38.24 3.95 -6.12
C GLU A 2 -37.71 4.63 -7.40
N THR A 3 -36.43 4.53 -7.64
CA THR A 3 -35.80 4.96 -8.90
C THR A 3 -35.35 3.74 -9.70
N LEU A 4 -35.09 3.94 -10.99
CA LEU A 4 -34.48 2.89 -11.82
C LEU A 4 -33.06 2.61 -11.38
N GLU A 5 -32.64 1.36 -11.47
CA GLU A 5 -31.24 0.96 -11.20
C GLU A 5 -30.28 1.78 -12.06
N GLY A 6 -29.19 2.25 -11.46
CA GLY A 6 -28.20 3.13 -12.10
C GLY A 6 -28.57 4.60 -12.17
N TYR A 7 -29.60 5.03 -11.44
CA TYR A 7 -29.98 6.45 -11.31
C TYR A 7 -30.09 6.87 -9.85
N ALA A 8 -29.73 8.13 -9.55
CA ALA A 8 -29.96 8.75 -8.25
C ALA A 8 -31.43 9.16 -8.10
N LEU A 9 -32.01 8.92 -6.92
CA LEU A 9 -33.37 9.35 -6.61
C LEU A 9 -33.41 10.89 -6.44
N GLU A 10 -34.32 11.54 -7.15
CA GLU A 10 -34.66 12.96 -6.91
C GLU A 10 -35.52 13.05 -5.63
N THR A 11 -34.96 13.60 -4.55
CA THR A 11 -35.64 13.71 -3.26
C THR A 11 -36.26 15.07 -2.99
N GLN A 12 -36.04 16.04 -3.88
CA GLN A 12 -36.58 17.40 -3.70
C GLN A 12 -38.09 17.42 -3.91
N GLN A 13 -38.79 17.83 -2.87
CA GLN A 13 -40.25 18.05 -2.97
C GLN A 13 -40.54 19.28 -3.81
N ARG A 14 -41.53 19.18 -4.72
CA ARG A 14 -42.03 20.29 -5.54
C ARG A 14 -43.46 20.52 -5.19
N THR A 15 -43.83 21.81 -5.06
CA THR A 15 -45.20 22.24 -4.84
C THR A 15 -45.74 22.87 -6.11
N VAL A 16 -46.84 22.33 -6.59
CA VAL A 16 -47.51 22.82 -7.80
C VAL A 16 -48.86 23.39 -7.40
N SER A 17 -49.14 24.64 -7.77
CA SER A 17 -50.46 25.26 -7.62
C SER A 17 -51.31 24.97 -8.84
N ILE A 18 -52.50 24.42 -8.66
CA ILE A 18 -53.39 24.00 -9.76
C ILE A 18 -54.62 24.85 -9.80
N ASP A 19 -54.91 25.47 -10.98
CA ASP A 19 -56.12 26.18 -11.26
C ASP A 19 -57.16 25.29 -11.98
N TYR A 20 -58.43 25.55 -11.72
CA TYR A 20 -59.50 24.81 -12.35
C TYR A 20 -59.49 24.93 -13.89
N GLY A 21 -59.59 23.79 -14.57
CA GLY A 21 -59.66 23.72 -16.03
C GLY A 21 -58.31 23.89 -16.75
N LYS A 22 -57.17 23.95 -16.04
CA LYS A 22 -55.83 23.98 -16.63
C LYS A 22 -55.08 22.69 -16.42
N THR A 23 -54.20 22.33 -17.36
CA THR A 23 -53.25 21.22 -17.27
C THR A 23 -51.87 21.78 -17.02
N TYR A 24 -51.18 21.19 -16.03
CA TYR A 24 -49.80 21.52 -15.67
C TYR A 24 -48.94 20.30 -15.91
N THR A 25 -47.72 20.51 -16.44
CA THR A 25 -46.72 19.45 -16.63
C THR A 25 -45.52 19.75 -15.77
N GLU A 26 -45.14 18.80 -14.95
CA GLU A 26 -43.88 18.82 -14.20
C GLU A 26 -42.95 17.74 -14.73
N GLU A 27 -41.71 18.13 -15.03
CA GLU A 27 -40.65 17.19 -15.44
C GLU A 27 -39.74 16.84 -14.26
N PHE A 28 -39.51 15.55 -14.06
CA PHE A 28 -38.56 15.03 -13.13
C PHE A 28 -37.42 14.35 -13.89
N THR A 29 -36.17 14.75 -13.56
CA THR A 29 -34.98 14.19 -14.19
C THR A 29 -34.13 13.48 -13.13
N ASN A 30 -33.79 12.23 -13.37
CA ASN A 30 -32.86 11.50 -12.53
C ASN A 30 -31.45 11.57 -13.10
N LYS A 31 -30.46 11.73 -12.21
CA LYS A 31 -29.06 11.69 -12.59
C LYS A 31 -28.60 10.25 -12.72
N ARG A 32 -28.01 9.91 -13.87
CA ARG A 32 -27.44 8.58 -14.08
C ARG A 32 -26.18 8.43 -13.21
N LEU A 33 -26.14 7.34 -12.44
CA LEU A 33 -24.97 6.95 -11.65
C LEU A 33 -23.91 6.32 -12.55
N THR A 34 -22.67 6.38 -12.11
CA THR A 34 -21.53 5.81 -12.79
C THR A 34 -20.53 5.24 -11.78
N SER A 35 -19.38 4.78 -12.23
CA SER A 35 -18.37 4.20 -11.38
C SER A 35 -17.00 4.84 -11.56
N LEU A 36 -16.22 4.82 -10.49
CA LEU A 36 -14.80 5.10 -10.47
C LEU A 36 -14.05 3.79 -10.20
N ILE A 37 -13.15 3.42 -11.10
CA ILE A 37 -12.28 2.26 -10.97
C ILE A 37 -10.88 2.76 -10.61
N ILE A 38 -10.40 2.39 -9.43
CA ILE A 38 -9.04 2.68 -8.97
C ILE A 38 -8.20 1.42 -9.23
N LYS A 39 -7.10 1.56 -9.96
CA LYS A 39 -6.12 0.50 -10.18
C LYS A 39 -4.85 0.84 -9.43
N LYS A 40 -4.31 -0.14 -8.71
CA LYS A 40 -3.06 -0.04 -7.98
C LYS A 40 -2.07 -1.07 -8.46
N ILE A 41 -0.91 -0.61 -8.91
CA ILE A 41 0.13 -1.45 -9.50
C ILE A 41 1.51 -1.09 -8.95
N ASP A 42 2.43 -2.06 -9.02
CA ASP A 42 3.87 -1.85 -8.83
C ASP A 42 4.44 -0.97 -9.95
N GLU A 43 5.24 0.04 -9.60
CA GLU A 43 5.80 1.00 -10.57
C GLU A 43 6.77 0.35 -11.58
N TYR A 44 7.49 -0.70 -11.18
CA TYR A 44 8.50 -1.33 -12.03
C TYR A 44 7.99 -2.55 -12.78
N SER A 45 7.25 -3.43 -12.10
CA SER A 45 6.77 -4.67 -12.70
C SER A 45 5.41 -4.54 -13.39
N GLY A 46 4.62 -3.52 -13.02
CA GLY A 46 3.22 -3.39 -13.44
C GLY A 46 2.26 -4.38 -12.79
N GLU A 47 2.76 -5.23 -11.87
CA GLU A 47 1.93 -6.22 -11.18
C GLU A 47 0.92 -5.55 -10.24
N PRO A 48 -0.28 -6.13 -10.06
CA PRO A 48 -1.32 -5.56 -9.21
C PRO A 48 -0.95 -5.62 -7.73
N LEU A 49 -1.28 -4.55 -6.99
CA LEU A 49 -1.07 -4.46 -5.55
C LEU A 49 -2.39 -4.55 -4.79
N SER A 50 -2.61 -5.67 -4.11
CA SER A 50 -3.75 -5.89 -3.22
C SER A 50 -3.48 -5.36 -1.81
N GLY A 51 -4.57 -5.03 -1.08
CA GLY A 51 -4.50 -4.61 0.33
C GLY A 51 -4.13 -3.15 0.53
N VAL A 52 -4.06 -2.35 -0.52
CA VAL A 52 -3.78 -0.91 -0.46
C VAL A 52 -5.07 -0.15 -0.19
N GLN A 53 -5.06 0.76 0.79
CA GLN A 53 -6.24 1.52 1.22
C GLN A 53 -6.28 2.91 0.61
N PHE A 54 -7.46 3.31 0.15
CA PHE A 54 -7.73 4.60 -0.46
C PHE A 54 -8.92 5.30 0.19
N LEU A 55 -8.81 6.62 0.34
CA LEU A 55 -9.93 7.53 0.60
C LEU A 55 -10.44 8.09 -0.72
N VAL A 56 -11.75 8.12 -0.86
CA VAL A 56 -12.45 8.82 -1.95
C VAL A 56 -13.34 9.89 -1.33
N GLU A 57 -13.20 11.12 -1.81
CA GLU A 57 -14.01 12.27 -1.41
C GLU A 57 -14.40 13.10 -2.64
N LYS A 58 -15.49 13.87 -2.59
CA LYS A 58 -15.79 14.88 -3.62
C LYS A 58 -14.80 16.05 -3.49
N GLN A 59 -14.58 16.79 -4.55
CA GLN A 59 -13.69 17.95 -4.54
C GLN A 59 -14.09 19.04 -3.51
N ASN A 60 -15.35 19.07 -3.07
CA ASN A 60 -15.84 19.95 -2.01
C ASN A 60 -15.56 19.43 -0.57
N GLY A 61 -14.87 18.28 -0.44
CA GLY A 61 -14.55 17.64 0.84
C GLY A 61 -15.62 16.69 1.38
N GLU A 62 -16.69 16.42 0.63
CA GLU A 62 -17.71 15.44 1.02
C GLU A 62 -17.13 14.03 0.96
N TYR A 63 -17.12 13.34 2.12
CA TYR A 63 -16.63 11.97 2.26
C TYR A 63 -17.51 10.97 1.50
N ILE A 64 -16.91 10.13 0.69
CA ILE A 64 -17.58 9.05 -0.04
C ILE A 64 -17.32 7.71 0.62
N GLY A 65 -16.06 7.39 0.94
CA GLY A 65 -15.69 6.15 1.60
C GLY A 65 -14.22 5.85 1.57
N GLU A 66 -13.85 4.82 2.37
CA GLU A 66 -12.55 4.19 2.35
C GLU A 66 -12.67 2.81 1.71
N TYR A 67 -11.72 2.48 0.86
CA TYR A 67 -11.76 1.27 0.04
C TYR A 67 -10.39 0.60 0.04
N THR A 68 -10.39 -0.73 -0.11
CA THR A 68 -9.17 -1.54 -0.16
C THR A 68 -9.10 -2.28 -1.50
N THR A 69 -7.92 -2.28 -2.13
CA THR A 69 -7.71 -3.00 -3.39
C THR A 69 -7.84 -4.52 -3.18
N ASP A 70 -8.54 -5.17 -4.10
CA ASP A 70 -8.71 -6.62 -4.17
C ASP A 70 -7.44 -7.35 -4.69
N SER A 71 -7.53 -8.66 -4.91
CA SER A 71 -6.43 -9.49 -5.43
C SER A 71 -5.96 -9.08 -6.83
N THR A 72 -6.76 -8.33 -7.58
CA THR A 72 -6.42 -7.78 -8.90
C THR A 72 -5.88 -6.34 -8.83
N GLY A 73 -5.62 -5.83 -7.62
CA GLY A 73 -5.20 -4.45 -7.40
C GLY A 73 -6.28 -3.43 -7.73
N THR A 74 -7.56 -3.81 -7.70
CA THR A 74 -8.66 -2.97 -8.19
C THR A 74 -9.65 -2.63 -7.08
N ILE A 75 -10.17 -1.40 -7.12
CA ILE A 75 -11.36 -0.95 -6.38
C ILE A 75 -12.38 -0.50 -7.40
N ASN A 76 -13.63 -0.92 -7.21
CA ASN A 76 -14.76 -0.41 -7.99
C ASN A 76 -15.72 0.35 -7.08
N VAL A 77 -15.69 1.68 -7.15
CA VAL A 77 -16.63 2.55 -6.45
C VAL A 77 -17.81 2.79 -7.37
N SER A 78 -18.86 2.02 -7.18
CA SER A 78 -20.11 2.10 -7.94
C SER A 78 -21.03 3.18 -7.39
N THR A 79 -22.10 3.49 -8.16
CA THR A 79 -23.19 4.39 -7.73
C THR A 79 -22.76 5.85 -7.45
N LEU A 80 -21.72 6.32 -8.11
CA LEU A 80 -21.28 7.70 -8.03
C LEU A 80 -22.11 8.62 -8.93
N GLU A 81 -22.38 9.84 -8.45
CA GLU A 81 -22.89 10.93 -9.32
C GLU A 81 -21.75 11.48 -10.19
N PRO A 82 -22.05 11.96 -11.42
CA PRO A 82 -21.08 12.71 -12.20
C PRO A 82 -20.60 13.95 -11.44
N ASN A 83 -19.31 13.98 -11.10
CA ASN A 83 -18.66 15.05 -10.34
C ASN A 83 -17.14 14.91 -10.39
N TRP A 84 -16.43 15.87 -9.78
CA TRP A 84 -15.01 15.78 -9.49
C TRP A 84 -14.76 15.11 -8.14
N TYR A 85 -13.88 14.12 -8.13
CA TYR A 85 -13.50 13.36 -6.94
C TYR A 85 -12.00 13.46 -6.71
N ILE A 86 -11.61 13.43 -5.44
CA ILE A 86 -10.24 13.32 -4.99
C ILE A 86 -10.04 11.90 -4.47
N VAL A 87 -8.99 11.24 -4.94
CA VAL A 87 -8.59 9.90 -4.52
C VAL A 87 -7.22 10.00 -3.90
N ARG A 88 -7.07 9.51 -2.68
CA ARG A 88 -5.83 9.56 -1.89
C ARG A 88 -5.52 8.19 -1.32
N GLU A 89 -4.27 7.78 -1.40
CA GLU A 89 -3.81 6.58 -0.72
C GLU A 89 -3.64 6.86 0.78
N LEU A 90 -4.19 5.98 1.63
CA LEU A 90 -4.11 6.06 3.09
C LEU A 90 -3.07 5.10 3.65
N LYS A 91 -2.97 3.92 3.05
CA LYS A 91 -2.05 2.87 3.49
C LYS A 91 -1.59 2.05 2.29
N THR A 92 -0.30 1.85 2.20
CA THR A 92 0.29 0.99 1.17
C THR A 92 0.42 -0.47 1.64
N LYS A 93 0.81 -1.34 0.72
CA LYS A 93 1.19 -2.73 0.98
C LYS A 93 2.58 -2.77 1.62
N ASP A 94 2.81 -3.74 2.53
CA ASP A 94 4.13 -3.96 3.11
C ASP A 94 5.19 -4.18 2.02
N GLY A 95 6.36 -3.56 2.19
CA GLY A 95 7.43 -3.58 1.19
C GLY A 95 7.33 -2.49 0.13
N TYR A 96 6.41 -1.52 0.26
CA TYR A 96 6.24 -0.39 -0.67
C TYR A 96 6.29 0.96 0.04
N ILE A 97 6.67 2.00 -0.72
CA ILE A 97 6.64 3.39 -0.27
C ILE A 97 5.22 3.93 -0.47
N LEU A 98 4.62 4.51 0.58
CA LEU A 98 3.33 5.19 0.49
C LEU A 98 3.47 6.45 -0.38
N ASP A 99 2.59 6.61 -1.38
CA ASP A 99 2.46 7.85 -2.16
C ASP A 99 1.18 8.59 -1.71
N GLU A 100 1.37 9.59 -0.86
CA GLU A 100 0.27 10.41 -0.32
C GLU A 100 -0.27 11.45 -1.33
N THR A 101 0.28 11.52 -2.54
CA THR A 101 -0.11 12.49 -3.55
C THR A 101 -1.53 12.20 -4.06
N PRO A 102 -2.52 13.09 -3.81
CA PRO A 102 -3.88 12.85 -4.24
C PRO A 102 -4.02 13.03 -5.76
N LYS A 103 -4.93 12.28 -6.36
CA LYS A 103 -5.35 12.49 -7.76
C LYS A 103 -6.78 12.99 -7.82
N THR A 104 -7.00 14.08 -8.57
CA THR A 104 -8.32 14.59 -8.85
C THR A 104 -8.81 14.02 -10.17
N VAL A 105 -10.01 13.43 -10.17
CA VAL A 105 -10.60 12.77 -11.33
C VAL A 105 -12.02 13.23 -11.60
N GLU A 106 -12.37 13.42 -12.87
CA GLU A 106 -13.72 13.72 -13.28
C GLU A 106 -14.48 12.44 -13.60
N VAL A 107 -15.50 12.13 -12.82
CA VAL A 107 -16.43 11.02 -13.07
C VAL A 107 -17.55 11.53 -13.96
N LYS A 108 -17.64 10.98 -15.19
CA LYS A 108 -18.59 11.41 -16.23
C LYS A 108 -19.80 10.49 -16.33
N LYS A 109 -20.90 11.01 -16.84
CA LYS A 109 -22.11 10.20 -17.10
C LYS A 109 -21.81 9.04 -18.03
N SER A 110 -22.33 7.87 -17.69
CA SER A 110 -22.44 6.69 -18.58
C SER A 110 -21.14 5.97 -18.95
N VAL A 111 -20.01 6.40 -18.43
CA VAL A 111 -18.70 5.77 -18.70
C VAL A 111 -17.95 5.61 -17.39
N PRO A 112 -17.49 4.40 -17.06
CA PRO A 112 -16.60 4.20 -15.91
C PRO A 112 -15.32 5.04 -16.07
N THR A 113 -14.95 5.77 -15.02
CA THR A 113 -13.68 6.50 -14.97
C THR A 113 -12.62 5.60 -14.35
N VAL A 114 -11.46 5.47 -14.99
CA VAL A 114 -10.35 4.68 -14.47
C VAL A 114 -9.22 5.62 -14.04
N VAL A 115 -8.69 5.41 -12.83
CA VAL A 115 -7.50 6.09 -12.34
C VAL A 115 -6.49 5.05 -11.87
N THR A 116 -5.22 5.20 -12.27
CA THR A 116 -4.15 4.28 -11.88
C THR A 116 -3.20 4.97 -10.92
N PHE A 117 -2.87 4.29 -9.83
CA PHE A 117 -1.82 4.65 -8.88
C PHE A 117 -0.71 3.62 -8.93
N THR A 118 0.53 4.08 -8.82
CA THR A 118 1.71 3.21 -8.73
C THR A 118 2.36 3.38 -7.37
N ASN A 119 2.99 2.34 -6.82
CA ASN A 119 3.92 2.49 -5.70
C ASN A 119 5.28 1.90 -6.05
N LYS A 120 6.31 2.56 -5.55
CA LYS A 120 7.68 2.05 -5.61
C LYS A 120 7.86 1.00 -4.53
N PRO A 121 8.31 -0.21 -4.85
CA PRO A 121 8.74 -1.14 -3.84
C PRO A 121 9.94 -0.56 -3.08
N LEU A 122 10.04 -0.88 -1.81
CA LEU A 122 11.21 -0.57 -1.01
C LEU A 122 12.40 -1.34 -1.57
N SER A 123 13.43 -0.62 -2.04
CA SER A 123 14.73 -1.22 -2.34
C SER A 123 15.60 -1.18 -1.11
N GLY A 124 16.35 -2.24 -0.86
CA GLY A 124 17.25 -2.31 0.29
C GLY A 124 17.45 -3.73 0.82
N ILE A 125 18.10 -3.82 1.97
CA ILE A 125 18.36 -5.08 2.67
C ILE A 125 17.47 -5.16 3.90
N LYS A 126 16.73 -6.27 4.03
CA LYS A 126 16.05 -6.67 5.27
C LYS A 126 16.79 -7.88 5.84
N ILE A 127 17.32 -7.76 7.05
CA ILE A 127 17.90 -8.86 7.80
C ILE A 127 16.83 -9.41 8.74
N ILE A 128 16.71 -10.73 8.80
CA ILE A 128 15.84 -11.46 9.73
C ILE A 128 16.74 -12.36 10.55
N LYS A 129 16.77 -12.16 11.86
CA LYS A 129 17.61 -12.86 12.79
C LYS A 129 16.80 -13.71 13.75
N THR A 130 17.05 -15.02 13.75
CA THR A 130 16.28 -15.98 14.55
C THR A 130 17.19 -16.97 15.28
N ASP A 131 16.62 -17.58 16.30
CA ASP A 131 17.14 -18.78 16.95
C ASP A 131 16.96 -19.99 16.02
N SER A 132 18.01 -20.80 15.81
CA SER A 132 17.98 -21.90 14.86
C SER A 132 17.17 -23.11 15.33
N GLU A 133 16.90 -23.25 16.63
CA GLU A 133 16.12 -24.35 17.18
C GLU A 133 14.64 -24.03 17.34
N THR A 134 14.31 -22.77 17.73
CA THR A 134 12.95 -22.38 18.07
C THR A 134 12.29 -21.53 16.98
N GLY A 135 13.10 -20.89 16.13
CA GLY A 135 12.62 -19.91 15.15
C GLY A 135 12.25 -18.56 15.77
N GLU A 136 12.42 -18.38 17.08
CA GLU A 136 12.11 -17.12 17.76
C GLU A 136 13.03 -15.99 17.31
N PRO A 137 12.53 -14.75 17.24
CA PRO A 137 13.34 -13.60 16.85
C PRO A 137 14.40 -13.26 17.89
N LEU A 138 15.59 -12.85 17.44
CA LEU A 138 16.68 -12.42 18.31
C LEU A 138 16.88 -10.91 18.23
N GLU A 139 16.51 -10.18 19.31
CA GLU A 139 16.68 -8.74 19.48
C GLU A 139 18.12 -8.41 19.91
N GLY A 140 18.66 -7.27 19.44
CA GLY A 140 19.94 -6.71 19.91
C GLY A 140 21.19 -7.28 19.25
N VAL A 141 21.07 -8.13 18.23
CA VAL A 141 22.21 -8.65 17.46
C VAL A 141 22.74 -7.59 16.52
N GLU A 142 24.04 -7.26 16.55
CA GLU A 142 24.64 -6.23 15.72
C GLU A 142 25.14 -6.77 14.38
N PHE A 143 24.79 -6.04 13.31
CA PHE A 143 25.27 -6.30 11.95
C PHE A 143 25.97 -5.07 11.38
N SER A 144 27.10 -5.29 10.71
CA SER A 144 27.75 -4.32 9.84
C SER A 144 27.36 -4.56 8.39
N ILE A 145 26.93 -3.50 7.70
CA ILE A 145 26.59 -3.53 6.27
C ILE A 145 27.57 -2.64 5.52
N SER A 146 28.15 -3.17 4.43
CA SER A 146 29.10 -2.44 3.58
C SER A 146 28.88 -2.77 2.11
N LYS A 147 29.21 -1.86 1.20
CA LYS A 147 29.34 -2.20 -0.23
C LYS A 147 30.55 -3.11 -0.44
N MET A 148 30.54 -3.95 -1.47
CA MET A 148 31.72 -4.76 -1.82
C MET A 148 32.95 -3.91 -2.15
N THR A 149 32.80 -2.63 -2.45
CA THR A 149 33.89 -1.66 -2.62
C THR A 149 34.58 -1.27 -1.30
N GLY A 150 34.05 -1.73 -0.16
CA GLY A 150 34.55 -1.40 1.18
C GLY A 150 33.90 -0.16 1.83
N GLU A 151 33.00 0.51 1.14
CA GLU A 151 32.24 1.64 1.71
C GLU A 151 31.26 1.11 2.77
N LYS A 152 31.43 1.56 4.04
CA LYS A 152 30.56 1.19 5.14
C LYS A 152 29.22 1.96 5.05
N ILE A 153 28.11 1.24 5.04
CA ILE A 153 26.76 1.79 5.09
C ILE A 153 26.35 2.07 6.54
N GLY A 154 26.61 1.12 7.44
CA GLY A 154 26.30 1.28 8.86
C GLY A 154 26.53 0.04 9.69
N SER A 155 26.41 0.21 11.00
CA SER A 155 26.21 -0.87 11.98
C SER A 155 24.86 -0.66 12.64
N LEU A 156 24.04 -1.72 12.69
CA LEU A 156 22.66 -1.67 13.15
C LEU A 156 22.36 -2.91 13.99
N GLN A 157 21.47 -2.77 14.97
CA GLN A 157 21.01 -3.87 15.83
C GLN A 157 19.61 -4.32 15.45
N THR A 158 19.32 -5.60 15.59
CA THR A 158 17.99 -6.16 15.39
C THR A 158 17.01 -5.64 16.43
N ASP A 159 15.79 -5.34 15.98
CA ASP A 159 14.65 -4.94 16.81
C ASP A 159 14.02 -6.16 17.53
N LYS A 160 12.87 -5.93 18.22
CA LYS A 160 12.13 -6.95 18.96
C LYS A 160 11.60 -8.08 18.08
N GLU A 161 11.37 -7.80 16.82
CA GLU A 161 10.96 -8.74 15.79
C GLU A 161 12.16 -9.44 15.14
N GLY A 162 13.39 -9.23 15.66
CA GLY A 162 14.63 -9.78 15.12
C GLY A 162 15.03 -9.18 13.78
N MET A 163 14.60 -7.96 13.45
CA MET A 163 14.73 -7.39 12.12
C MET A 163 15.65 -6.16 12.09
N ILE A 164 16.37 -6.03 10.98
CA ILE A 164 17.01 -4.78 10.53
C ILE A 164 16.49 -4.46 9.14
N TYR A 165 16.20 -3.20 8.88
CA TYR A 165 15.90 -2.74 7.55
C TYR A 165 16.79 -1.57 7.14
N VAL A 166 17.51 -1.72 6.01
CA VAL A 166 18.35 -0.70 5.40
C VAL A 166 17.75 -0.28 4.07
N PRO A 167 16.97 0.81 4.04
CA PRO A 167 16.27 1.26 2.84
C PRO A 167 17.18 2.03 1.88
N ASN A 168 16.67 2.25 0.65
CA ASN A 168 17.22 3.18 -0.35
C ASN A 168 18.69 2.90 -0.73
N LEU A 169 19.06 1.63 -0.78
CA LEU A 169 20.37 1.22 -1.27
C LEU A 169 20.39 1.28 -2.81
N GLU A 170 21.53 1.68 -3.34
CA GLU A 170 21.82 1.62 -4.78
C GLU A 170 21.97 0.17 -5.24
N ASP A 171 21.77 -0.06 -6.55
CA ASP A 171 22.02 -1.36 -7.16
C ASP A 171 23.51 -1.75 -6.98
N GLY A 172 23.74 -2.98 -6.58
CA GLY A 172 25.09 -3.48 -6.36
C GLY A 172 25.18 -4.62 -5.36
N TYR A 173 26.42 -5.01 -5.06
CA TYR A 173 26.71 -6.06 -4.10
C TYR A 173 27.12 -5.46 -2.76
N TYR A 174 26.55 -6.03 -1.71
CA TYR A 174 26.77 -5.65 -0.32
C TYR A 174 27.21 -6.86 0.50
N THR A 175 27.98 -6.61 1.55
CA THR A 175 28.31 -7.57 2.58
C THR A 175 27.53 -7.28 3.85
N VAL A 176 26.94 -8.31 4.43
CA VAL A 176 26.24 -8.29 5.73
C VAL A 176 27.02 -9.20 6.66
N THR A 177 27.53 -8.66 7.76
CA THR A 177 28.37 -9.38 8.71
C THR A 177 27.81 -9.17 10.12
N GLU A 178 27.58 -10.25 10.84
CA GLU A 178 27.26 -10.19 12.27
C GLU A 178 28.53 -9.79 13.04
N THR A 179 28.49 -8.68 13.76
CA THR A 179 29.65 -8.11 14.47
C THR A 179 29.59 -8.32 15.97
N GLU A 180 28.38 -8.47 16.52
CA GLU A 180 28.14 -8.77 17.92
C GLU A 180 26.89 -9.64 18.04
N GLY A 181 27.04 -10.83 18.66
CA GLY A 181 25.95 -11.76 18.92
C GLY A 181 25.37 -11.58 20.34
N LEU A 182 24.43 -12.44 20.70
CA LEU A 182 23.83 -12.49 22.05
C LEU A 182 24.54 -13.47 22.95
N GLU A 183 24.56 -13.14 24.25
CA GLU A 183 25.01 -14.10 25.28
C GLU A 183 24.15 -15.37 25.26
N GLY A 184 24.79 -16.51 25.25
CA GLY A 184 24.12 -17.82 25.18
C GLY A 184 23.98 -18.40 23.78
N TYR A 185 24.49 -17.70 22.75
CA TYR A 185 24.45 -18.16 21.35
C TYR A 185 25.83 -18.27 20.72
N HIS A 186 25.96 -19.27 19.84
CA HIS A 186 27.03 -19.30 18.84
C HIS A 186 26.65 -18.38 17.70
N TRP A 187 27.55 -17.52 17.25
CA TRP A 187 27.34 -16.63 16.13
C TRP A 187 28.49 -16.65 15.13
N ASN A 188 28.18 -16.33 13.87
CA ASN A 188 29.13 -16.48 12.80
C ASN A 188 29.48 -15.10 12.20
N GLN A 189 30.77 -14.76 12.19
CA GLN A 189 31.31 -13.54 11.63
C GLN A 189 31.60 -13.61 10.13
N GLU A 190 31.26 -14.72 9.46
CA GLU A 190 31.44 -14.81 7.99
C GLU A 190 30.52 -13.86 7.26
N PRO A 191 31.08 -12.98 6.39
CA PRO A 191 30.27 -12.06 5.60
C PRO A 191 29.35 -12.79 4.63
N LYS A 192 28.06 -12.46 4.63
CA LYS A 192 27.14 -12.86 3.57
C LYS A 192 27.12 -11.79 2.49
N THR A 193 27.42 -12.16 1.24
CA THR A 193 27.32 -11.27 0.09
C THR A 193 25.93 -11.36 -0.50
N VAL A 194 25.30 -10.20 -0.71
CA VAL A 194 23.94 -10.09 -1.26
C VAL A 194 23.88 -9.06 -2.38
N GLU A 195 23.03 -9.29 -3.37
CA GLU A 195 22.76 -8.35 -4.45
C GLU A 195 21.51 -7.52 -4.13
N VAL A 196 21.64 -6.20 -4.21
CA VAL A 196 20.53 -5.24 -4.14
C VAL A 196 20.18 -4.79 -5.55
N LYS A 197 18.89 -4.84 -5.89
CA LYS A 197 18.35 -4.34 -7.17
C LYS A 197 17.23 -3.35 -6.90
N SER A 198 17.20 -2.27 -7.66
CA SER A 198 16.12 -1.29 -7.63
C SER A 198 14.76 -1.97 -7.73
N GLY A 199 13.85 -1.53 -6.86
CA GLY A 199 12.51 -2.06 -6.83
C GLY A 199 12.35 -3.43 -6.17
N LYS A 200 13.39 -3.96 -5.51
CA LYS A 200 13.32 -5.22 -4.75
C LYS A 200 13.91 -5.09 -3.37
N GLN A 201 13.24 -5.68 -2.40
CA GLN A 201 13.80 -5.91 -1.08
C GLN A 201 14.62 -7.20 -1.10
N THR A 202 15.90 -7.12 -0.76
CA THR A 202 16.76 -8.29 -0.56
C THR A 202 16.62 -8.76 0.88
N ILE A 203 16.16 -10.00 1.09
CA ILE A 203 15.99 -10.59 2.43
C ILE A 203 17.24 -11.43 2.75
N VAL A 204 17.79 -11.24 3.96
CA VAL A 204 18.94 -11.98 4.48
C VAL A 204 18.51 -12.64 5.78
N GLU A 205 18.33 -13.95 5.72
CA GLU A 205 18.01 -14.74 6.90
C GLU A 205 19.31 -15.21 7.56
N VAL A 206 19.42 -14.99 8.88
CA VAL A 206 20.57 -15.36 9.70
C VAL A 206 20.08 -16.02 10.99
N GLU A 207 20.59 -17.20 11.28
CA GLU A 207 20.24 -17.95 12.46
C GLU A 207 21.45 -18.03 13.39
N ASN A 208 21.23 -18.02 14.73
CA ASN A 208 22.24 -18.38 15.73
C ASN A 208 21.79 -19.60 16.50
N GLU A 209 22.75 -20.48 16.79
CA GLU A 209 22.53 -21.70 17.54
C GLU A 209 22.73 -21.42 19.05
N PRO A 210 21.74 -21.75 19.91
CA PRO A 210 21.91 -21.60 21.35
C PRO A 210 22.97 -22.52 21.88
N TYR A 211 23.69 -22.11 22.92
CA TYR A 211 24.59 -23.03 23.64
C TYR A 211 23.81 -24.19 24.25
N ALA A 212 24.35 -25.40 24.15
CA ALA A 212 23.79 -26.57 24.80
C ALA A 212 23.66 -26.32 26.33
N ARG A 213 22.46 -26.46 26.87
CA ARG A 213 22.21 -26.40 28.30
C ARG A 213 22.27 -27.82 28.89
N LEU A 214 23.09 -28.01 29.95
CA LEU A 214 22.97 -29.19 30.81
C LEU A 214 21.66 -29.04 31.62
N VAL A 215 20.77 -30.00 31.47
CA VAL A 215 19.55 -30.16 32.27
C VAL A 215 19.80 -31.06 33.44
#